data_429ced9b8eeebdb47a17168cfde6a1ea
#
_entry.id   429ced9b8eeebdb47a17168cfde6a1ea
#
_cell.length_a   1.000
_cell.length_b   1.000
_cell.length_c   1.000
_cell.angle_alpha   90.00
_cell.angle_beta   90.00
_cell.angle_gamma   90.00
#
_symmetry.space_group_name_H-M   'P 1'
#
loop_
_entity.id
_entity.type
_entity.pdbx_description
1 polymer ?
#
loop_
_entity_poly.entity_id
_entity_poly.type
_entity_poly.pdbx_seq_one_letter_code
_entity_poly.pdbx_strand_id
1 'polypeptide(L)'
;MEVKADSRYRFNRKKVRESVAKLLAEQNIKQKVELSLMVVGERKIRELEKKYFGEDKVTDVLSFPQMVGKRIPGDEAVLALGDVVVCYPQAKRQALKFNRLLDDEIEFLVNHGVLHLL
;
A
#
# COMPACT_ATOMS: atom_id res chain seq x y z
N MET A 1 9.21 -4.95 3.57
CA MET A 1 7.90 -4.24 3.70
C MET A 1 7.24 -4.62 5.01
N GLU A 2 6.91 -3.64 5.79
CA GLU A 2 6.12 -3.83 7.01
C GLU A 2 4.64 -3.87 6.67
N VAL A 3 3.89 -4.82 7.23
CA VAL A 3 2.45 -4.95 7.01
C VAL A 3 1.73 -4.82 8.33
N LYS A 4 0.81 -3.86 8.42
CA LYS A 4 -0.05 -3.63 9.58
C LYS A 4 -1.51 -3.78 9.17
N ALA A 5 -2.24 -4.65 9.84
CA ALA A 5 -3.66 -4.86 9.62
C ALA A 5 -4.33 -5.36 10.90
N ASP A 6 -5.60 -4.97 11.08
CA ASP A 6 -6.44 -5.56 12.11
C ASP A 6 -6.62 -7.05 11.82
N SER A 7 -6.66 -7.87 12.87
CA SER A 7 -6.83 -9.33 12.75
C SER A 7 -8.12 -9.75 12.03
N ARG A 8 -9.13 -8.87 11.98
CA ARG A 8 -10.38 -9.11 11.23
C ARG A 8 -10.17 -9.10 9.72
N TYR A 9 -9.11 -8.45 9.25
CA TYR A 9 -8.84 -8.30 7.82
C TYR A 9 -7.86 -9.38 7.37
N ARG A 10 -8.42 -10.51 6.91
CA ARG A 10 -7.63 -11.66 6.47
C ARG A 10 -7.31 -11.58 4.99
N PHE A 11 -6.04 -11.67 4.67
CA PHE A 11 -5.54 -11.73 3.31
C PHE A 11 -4.17 -12.43 3.30
N ASN A 12 -3.74 -12.84 2.14
CA ASN A 12 -2.46 -13.54 1.97
C ASN A 12 -1.29 -12.55 1.96
N ARG A 13 -0.71 -12.30 3.12
CA ARG A 13 0.41 -11.35 3.27
C ARG A 13 1.65 -11.79 2.50
N LYS A 14 1.92 -13.08 2.47
CA LYS A 14 3.05 -13.64 1.71
C LYS A 14 2.91 -13.33 0.22
N LYS A 15 1.74 -13.55 -0.34
CA LYS A 15 1.43 -13.25 -1.74
C LYS A 15 1.65 -11.78 -2.07
N VAL A 16 1.19 -10.89 -1.20
CA VAL A 16 1.38 -9.44 -1.36
C VAL A 16 2.87 -9.08 -1.33
N ARG A 17 3.62 -9.61 -0.37
CA ARG A 17 5.07 -9.37 -0.26
C ARG A 17 5.83 -9.83 -1.49
N GLU A 18 5.53 -11.03 -1.97
CA GLU A 18 6.15 -11.59 -3.17
C GLU A 18 5.82 -10.76 -4.41
N SER A 19 4.58 -10.31 -4.53
CA SER A 19 4.14 -9.48 -5.64
C SER A 19 4.85 -8.12 -5.66
N VAL A 20 4.98 -7.48 -4.50
CA VAL A 20 5.71 -6.20 -4.38
C VAL A 20 7.19 -6.39 -4.71
N ALA A 21 7.81 -7.45 -4.21
CA ALA A 21 9.22 -7.75 -4.51
C ALA A 21 9.44 -7.93 -6.02
N LYS A 22 8.53 -8.64 -6.68
CA LYS A 22 8.57 -8.83 -8.14
C LYS A 22 8.43 -7.50 -8.88
N LEU A 23 7.48 -6.65 -8.46
CA LEU A 23 7.28 -5.33 -9.04
C LEU A 23 8.54 -4.47 -8.94
N LEU A 24 9.15 -4.43 -7.76
CA LEU A 24 10.37 -3.65 -7.53
C LEU A 24 11.52 -4.16 -8.41
N ALA A 25 11.66 -5.47 -8.55
CA ALA A 25 12.65 -6.05 -9.44
C ALA A 25 12.42 -5.69 -10.91
N GLU A 26 11.16 -5.70 -11.36
CA GLU A 26 10.78 -5.29 -12.72
C GLU A 26 11.08 -3.81 -12.98
N GLN A 27 11.05 -2.97 -11.94
CA GLN A 27 11.39 -1.54 -12.00
C GLN A 27 12.88 -1.28 -11.79
N ASN A 28 13.71 -2.32 -11.80
CA ASN A 28 15.17 -2.25 -11.59
C ASN A 28 15.57 -1.64 -10.24
N ILE A 29 14.73 -1.78 -9.22
CA ILE A 29 15.04 -1.35 -7.86
C ILE A 29 15.85 -2.46 -7.19
N LYS A 30 17.13 -2.19 -6.96
CA LYS A 30 18.07 -3.15 -6.35
C LYS A 30 18.41 -2.84 -4.91
N GLN A 31 18.11 -1.62 -4.45
CA GLN A 31 18.36 -1.22 -3.08
C GLN A 31 17.36 -1.89 -2.13
N LYS A 32 17.75 -1.97 -0.86
CA LYS A 32 16.79 -2.25 0.20
C LYS A 32 15.75 -1.14 0.23
N VAL A 33 14.49 -1.51 0.32
CA VAL A 33 13.36 -0.58 0.28
C VAL A 33 12.70 -0.51 1.64
N GLU A 34 12.45 0.69 2.13
CA GLU A 34 11.54 0.94 3.25
C GLU A 34 10.17 1.31 2.70
N LEU A 35 9.21 0.45 2.98
CA LEU A 35 7.84 0.57 2.51
C LEU A 35 6.93 -0.05 3.56
N SER A 36 5.85 0.63 3.90
CA SER A 36 4.85 0.07 4.78
C SER A 36 3.51 -0.09 4.06
N LEU A 37 2.78 -1.13 4.44
CA LEU A 37 1.40 -1.37 4.02
C LEU A 37 0.53 -1.37 5.26
N MET A 38 -0.53 -0.56 5.23
CA MET A 38 -1.61 -0.60 6.22
C MET A 38 -2.89 -1.04 5.54
N VAL A 39 -3.58 -2.00 6.13
CA VAL A 39 -4.90 -2.43 5.67
C VAL A 39 -5.91 -2.00 6.73
N VAL A 40 -6.84 -1.13 6.35
CA VAL A 40 -7.71 -0.40 7.27
C VAL A 40 -9.18 -0.53 6.86
N GLY A 41 -10.07 -0.09 7.75
CA GLY A 41 -11.49 0.03 7.48
C GLY A 41 -11.87 1.36 6.84
N GLU A 42 -13.15 1.54 6.55
CA GLU A 42 -13.69 2.72 5.86
C GLU A 42 -13.49 4.01 6.65
N ARG A 43 -13.73 3.95 7.96
CA ARG A 43 -13.59 5.13 8.81
C ARG A 43 -12.17 5.69 8.77
N LYS A 44 -11.17 4.83 8.88
CA LYS A 44 -9.76 5.23 8.88
C LYS A 44 -9.34 5.81 7.54
N ILE A 45 -9.70 5.16 6.44
CA ILE A 45 -9.30 5.66 5.11
C ILE A 45 -9.99 7.00 4.79
N ARG A 46 -11.24 7.15 5.21
CA ARG A 46 -11.98 8.40 5.05
C ARG A 46 -11.33 9.54 5.84
N GLU A 47 -10.91 9.28 7.08
CA GLU A 47 -10.17 10.24 7.90
C GLU A 47 -8.87 10.68 7.22
N LEU A 48 -8.12 9.74 6.66
CA LEU A 48 -6.88 10.02 5.95
C LEU A 48 -7.11 10.81 4.67
N GLU A 49 -8.13 10.44 3.89
CA GLU A 49 -8.51 11.15 2.68
C GLU A 49 -8.87 12.61 2.99
N LYS A 50 -9.67 12.84 4.02
CA LYS A 50 -10.07 14.17 4.45
C LYS A 50 -8.88 14.99 4.94
N LYS A 51 -8.03 14.40 5.78
CA LYS A 51 -6.88 15.07 6.39
C LYS A 51 -5.81 15.48 5.36
N TYR A 52 -5.48 14.59 4.44
CA TYR A 52 -4.35 14.79 3.53
C TYR A 52 -4.74 15.26 2.12
N PHE A 53 -5.95 14.98 1.68
CA PHE A 53 -6.40 15.30 0.33
C PHE A 53 -7.64 16.20 0.30
N GLY A 54 -8.20 16.54 1.47
CA GLY A 54 -9.32 17.45 1.58
C GLY A 54 -10.68 16.88 1.15
N GLU A 55 -10.76 15.59 0.88
CA GLU A 55 -11.98 14.94 0.41
C GLU A 55 -12.55 14.00 1.46
N ASP A 56 -13.81 14.21 1.82
CA ASP A 56 -14.53 13.39 2.79
C ASP A 56 -15.21 12.21 2.10
N LYS A 57 -14.41 11.22 1.72
CA LYS A 57 -14.91 10.04 1.01
C LYS A 57 -14.10 8.78 1.36
N VAL A 58 -14.70 7.62 1.11
CA VAL A 58 -14.01 6.33 1.15
C VAL A 58 -13.36 6.09 -0.21
N THR A 59 -12.06 5.80 -0.21
CA THR A 59 -11.32 5.38 -1.40
C THR A 59 -10.80 3.96 -1.22
N ASP A 60 -10.20 3.39 -2.24
CA ASP A 60 -9.66 2.02 -2.20
C ASP A 60 -8.22 1.97 -1.70
N VAL A 61 -7.37 2.89 -2.15
CA VAL A 61 -5.95 2.92 -1.80
C VAL A 61 -5.44 4.36 -1.76
N LEU A 62 -4.55 4.63 -0.80
CA LEU A 62 -3.82 5.88 -0.68
C LEU A 62 -2.32 5.59 -0.63
N SER A 63 -1.53 6.47 -1.21
CA SER A 63 -0.07 6.41 -1.16
C SER A 63 0.48 7.70 -0.57
N PHE A 64 1.38 7.55 0.41
CA PHE A 64 2.03 8.66 1.09
C PHE A 64 3.53 8.54 0.87
N PRO A 65 4.12 9.36 -0.02
CA PRO A 65 5.56 9.30 -0.24
C PRO A 65 6.34 9.74 0.98
N GLN A 66 7.52 9.17 1.16
CA GLN A 66 8.45 9.62 2.19
C GLN A 66 8.85 11.06 1.90
N MET A 67 8.82 11.91 2.93
CA MET A 67 9.20 13.31 2.75
C MET A 67 10.67 13.43 2.37
N VAL A 68 10.95 14.29 1.40
CA VAL A 68 12.31 14.62 0.97
C VAL A 68 13.09 15.15 2.17
N GLY A 69 14.30 14.62 2.39
CA GLY A 69 15.18 15.04 3.48
C GLY A 69 15.22 14.12 4.70
N LYS A 70 14.38 13.09 4.76
CA LYS A 70 14.44 12.07 5.83
C LYS A 70 15.36 10.89 5.50
N ARG A 71 16.27 11.04 4.56
CA ARG A 71 17.33 10.05 4.37
C ARG A 71 18.22 10.05 5.59
N ILE A 72 18.45 8.88 6.15
CA ILE A 72 19.44 8.70 7.21
C ILE A 72 20.78 8.97 6.57
N PRO A 73 21.53 10.00 7.01
CA PRO A 73 22.84 10.31 6.44
C PRO A 73 23.75 9.08 6.48
N GLY A 74 24.33 8.71 5.35
CA GLY A 74 25.22 7.58 5.24
C GLY A 74 24.58 6.26 4.86
N ASP A 75 23.24 6.17 4.78
CA ASP A 75 22.56 4.94 4.36
C ASP A 75 21.99 5.06 2.94
N GLU A 76 22.87 5.23 1.98
CA GLU A 76 22.53 5.33 0.56
C GLU A 76 22.02 4.02 -0.04
N ALA A 77 22.18 2.90 0.70
CA ALA A 77 21.74 1.58 0.27
C ALA A 77 20.24 1.37 0.48
N VAL A 78 19.56 2.26 1.19
CA VAL A 78 18.13 2.14 1.49
C VAL A 78 17.33 3.21 0.74
N LEU A 79 16.30 2.75 0.03
CA LEU A 79 15.35 3.63 -0.63
C LEU A 79 14.07 3.73 0.21
N ALA A 80 13.82 4.90 0.77
CA ALA A 80 12.59 5.16 1.54
C ALA A 80 11.46 5.56 0.59
N LEU A 81 10.53 4.65 0.32
CA LEU A 81 9.40 4.90 -0.59
C LEU A 81 8.23 5.58 0.10
N GLY A 82 7.80 5.09 1.25
CA GLY A 82 6.67 5.63 1.98
C GLY A 82 5.67 4.58 2.42
N ASP A 83 4.40 4.98 2.45
CA ASP A 83 3.31 4.17 2.99
C ASP A 83 2.20 3.99 1.95
N VAL A 84 1.67 2.77 1.88
CA VAL A 84 0.47 2.44 1.11
C VAL A 84 -0.62 2.03 2.09
N VAL A 85 -1.81 2.61 1.93
CA VAL A 85 -2.96 2.30 2.79
C VAL A 85 -4.09 1.78 1.92
N VAL A 86 -4.55 0.56 2.19
CA VAL A 86 -5.63 -0.10 1.46
C VAL A 86 -6.87 -0.21 2.34
N CYS A 87 -8.02 0.14 1.80
CA CYS A 87 -9.31 -0.05 2.46
C CYS A 87 -9.84 -1.45 2.18
N TYR A 88 -9.83 -2.30 3.20
CA TYR A 88 -10.26 -3.70 3.06
C TYR A 88 -11.72 -3.86 2.62
N PRO A 89 -12.70 -3.18 3.26
CA PRO A 89 -14.10 -3.30 2.81
C PRO A 89 -14.30 -2.85 1.37
N GLN A 90 -13.61 -1.79 0.93
CA GLN A 90 -13.71 -1.31 -0.45
C GLN A 90 -13.07 -2.30 -1.42
N ALA A 91 -11.91 -2.88 -1.07
CA ALA A 91 -11.28 -3.93 -1.87
C ALA A 91 -12.21 -5.14 -2.04
N LYS A 92 -12.90 -5.52 -0.97
CA LYS A 92 -13.86 -6.61 -0.99
C LYS A 92 -15.04 -6.33 -1.93
N ARG A 93 -15.61 -5.12 -1.91
CA ARG A 93 -16.65 -4.71 -2.82
C ARG A 93 -16.19 -4.74 -4.27
N GLN A 94 -14.99 -4.24 -4.54
CA GLN A 94 -14.41 -4.23 -5.89
C GLN A 94 -14.13 -5.64 -6.40
N ALA A 95 -13.62 -6.53 -5.54
CA ALA A 95 -13.41 -7.92 -5.90
C ALA A 95 -14.71 -8.59 -6.36
N LEU A 96 -15.80 -8.39 -5.61
CA LEU A 96 -17.12 -8.89 -5.99
C LEU A 96 -17.61 -8.28 -7.30
N LYS A 97 -17.51 -6.98 -7.45
CA LYS A 97 -17.96 -6.25 -8.63
C LYS A 97 -17.25 -6.70 -9.92
N PHE A 98 -15.94 -6.94 -9.84
CA PHE A 98 -15.12 -7.30 -10.97
C PHE A 98 -14.86 -8.80 -11.10
N ASN A 99 -15.56 -9.61 -10.29
CA ASN A 99 -15.41 -11.08 -10.28
C ASN A 99 -13.96 -11.53 -10.12
N ARG A 100 -13.28 -10.96 -9.13
CA ARG A 100 -11.91 -11.28 -8.77
C ARG A 100 -11.85 -11.88 -7.37
N LEU A 101 -10.79 -12.63 -7.08
CA LEU A 101 -10.49 -13.05 -5.71
C LEU A 101 -10.06 -11.82 -4.88
N LEU A 102 -10.43 -11.80 -3.61
CA LEU A 102 -10.06 -10.69 -2.71
C LEU A 102 -8.55 -10.50 -2.63
N ASP A 103 -7.79 -11.59 -2.52
CA ASP A 103 -6.33 -11.50 -2.48
C ASP A 103 -5.74 -10.89 -3.75
N ASP A 104 -6.31 -11.18 -4.91
CA ASP A 104 -5.88 -10.60 -6.18
C ASP A 104 -6.20 -9.10 -6.24
N GLU A 105 -7.36 -8.69 -5.72
CA GLU A 105 -7.72 -7.29 -5.67
C GLU A 105 -6.81 -6.50 -4.73
N ILE A 106 -6.52 -7.05 -3.55
CA ILE A 106 -5.60 -6.42 -2.60
C ILE A 106 -4.20 -6.30 -3.22
N GLU A 107 -3.70 -7.34 -3.84
CA GLU A 107 -2.42 -7.33 -4.55
C GLU A 107 -2.39 -6.23 -5.62
N PHE A 108 -3.43 -6.13 -6.42
CA PHE A 108 -3.57 -5.09 -7.44
C PHE A 108 -3.51 -3.68 -6.84
N LEU A 109 -4.26 -3.45 -5.76
CA LEU A 109 -4.30 -2.13 -5.10
C LEU A 109 -2.95 -1.77 -4.45
N VAL A 110 -2.30 -2.74 -3.82
CA VAL A 110 -0.98 -2.52 -3.22
C VAL A 110 0.05 -2.16 -4.29
N ASN A 111 0.09 -2.92 -5.38
CA ASN A 111 1.01 -2.65 -6.49
C ASN A 111 0.74 -1.28 -7.13
N HIS A 112 -0.52 -0.92 -7.27
CA HIS A 112 -0.92 0.40 -7.76
C HIS A 112 -0.38 1.52 -6.84
N GLY A 113 -0.55 1.35 -5.53
CA GLY A 113 -0.02 2.28 -4.55
C GLY A 113 1.52 2.38 -4.57
N VAL A 114 2.20 1.25 -4.70
CA VAL A 114 3.67 1.22 -4.79
C VAL A 114 4.16 1.94 -6.06
N LEU A 115 3.52 1.71 -7.20
CA LEU A 115 3.87 2.40 -8.45
C LEU A 115 3.74 3.91 -8.32
N HIS A 116 2.75 4.40 -7.59
CA HIS A 116 2.61 5.83 -7.32
C HIS A 116 3.75 6.41 -6.48
N LEU A 117 4.43 5.58 -5.69
CA LEU A 117 5.57 6.00 -4.88
C LEU A 117 6.90 5.97 -5.66
N LEU A 118 6.94 5.28 -6.76
CA LEU A 118 8.10 5.20 -7.65
C LEU A 118 8.10 6.37 -8.65
#